data_d0daf12aafb66dcdbaf33cd7b6c89d4f
#
_entry.id   d0daf12aafb66dcdbaf33cd7b6c89d4f
#
_cell.length_a   1.000
_cell.length_b   1.000
_cell.length_c   1.000
_cell.angle_alpha   90.00
_cell.angle_beta   90.00
_cell.angle_gamma   90.00
#
_symmetry.space_group_name_H-M   'P 1'
#
loop_
_entity.id
_entity.type
_entity.pdbx_description
1 polymer ?
#
loop_
_entity_poly.entity_id
_entity_poly.type
_entity_poly.pdbx_seq_one_letter_code
_entity_poly.pdbx_strand_id
1 'polypeptide(L)'
;GLVGSEMCIRDRAQRFGAKDELAIKKSYVTGLYFTIAISILLSILSLIFVGPLLQVMQTPSQIFEGAKTFLSIMLGGMIATNLYAYLSNALRALGDSKTPLYALIAASILNIAFEYFAILVLKLGIAGASGATILAQIISVLFLFWHIKRKVPEFQISKNLWRLDRAEIVHHARLGIPMGFQSSIIAIGSITLQVALNKMGTNAVATQAIVSKIDQFAMLPMISIGLAMATFGAQNYGAKQYKRINQGLTRALTIAVGWSIIFAIILNLAHFYFTTAFISSSQTAVIEMSSHYYLVNGSFYWLLAILFVTRSTIQGLGNAKIPTLCGFAELFMRAGVAIIGVLLLNYTVIISSNPAAWLGSTSILIPTTIRMIKRFRQNQDLA
;
A
#
# COMPACT_ATOMS: atom_id res chain seq x y z
N GLY A 1 -2.13 -3.47 7.71
CA GLY A 1 -0.89 -4.05 8.25
C GLY A 1 0.40 -3.33 7.82
N LEU A 2 0.41 -2.68 6.68
CA LEU A 2 1.60 -2.01 6.11
C LEU A 2 1.91 -0.64 6.73
N VAL A 3 0.94 -0.03 7.41
CA VAL A 3 1.00 1.38 7.83
C VAL A 3 2.12 1.67 8.85
N GLY A 4 2.33 0.78 9.81
CA GLY A 4 3.42 0.94 10.78
C GLY A 4 4.81 0.77 10.17
N SER A 5 4.96 -0.12 9.20
CA SER A 5 6.23 -0.41 8.55
C SER A 5 6.67 0.66 7.56
N GLU A 6 5.74 1.27 6.82
CA GLU A 6 6.05 2.37 5.89
C GLU A 6 6.50 3.64 6.60
N MET A 7 5.94 3.92 7.77
CA MET A 7 6.35 5.05 8.58
C MET A 7 7.81 4.92 9.06
N CYS A 8 8.17 3.72 9.49
CA CYS A 8 9.54 3.44 9.94
C CYS A 8 10.59 3.56 8.83
N ILE A 9 10.21 3.39 7.54
CA ILE A 9 11.10 3.68 6.41
C ILE A 9 11.55 5.15 6.44
N ARG A 10 10.60 6.05 6.56
CA ARG A 10 10.78 7.49 6.36
C ARG A 10 11.64 8.09 7.46
N ASP A 11 11.33 7.79 8.71
CA ASP A 11 12.10 8.24 9.86
C ASP A 11 13.55 7.75 9.78
N ARG A 12 13.75 6.46 9.51
CA ARG A 12 15.09 5.88 9.37
C ARG A 12 15.85 6.42 8.16
N ALA A 13 15.18 6.63 7.04
CA ALA A 13 15.80 7.21 5.85
C ALA A 13 16.27 8.65 6.10
N GLN A 14 15.51 9.46 6.84
CA GLN A 14 15.92 10.80 7.24
C GLN A 14 17.14 10.76 8.18
N ARG A 15 17.12 9.89 9.20
CA ARG A 15 18.23 9.72 10.15
C ARG A 15 19.49 9.18 9.45
N PHE A 16 19.31 8.29 8.48
CA PHE A 16 20.40 7.79 7.65
C PHE A 16 21.03 8.91 6.80
N GLY A 17 20.19 9.74 6.16
CA GLY A 17 20.66 10.92 5.44
C GLY A 17 21.39 11.93 6.32
N ALA A 18 20.95 12.06 7.58
CA ALA A 18 21.60 12.90 8.59
C ALA A 18 22.87 12.25 9.23
N LYS A 19 23.19 10.99 8.90
CA LYS A 19 24.28 10.19 9.48
C LYS A 19 24.21 10.01 11.01
N ASP A 20 22.99 9.99 11.57
CA ASP A 20 22.74 9.77 12.99
C ASP A 20 22.52 8.28 13.28
N GLU A 21 23.65 7.56 13.44
CA GLU A 21 23.63 6.12 13.66
C GLU A 21 22.91 5.70 14.95
N LEU A 22 23.05 6.50 16.02
CA LEU A 22 22.40 6.18 17.29
C LEU A 22 20.87 6.26 17.18
N ALA A 23 20.38 7.31 16.53
CA ALA A 23 18.96 7.49 16.30
C ALA A 23 18.40 6.41 15.36
N ILE A 24 19.16 5.96 14.35
CA ILE A 24 18.77 4.83 13.49
C ILE A 24 18.57 3.57 14.32
N LYS A 25 19.54 3.22 15.19
CA LYS A 25 19.47 2.03 16.05
C LYS A 25 18.29 2.07 17.01
N LYS A 26 18.04 3.21 17.66
CA LYS A 26 16.88 3.42 18.55
C LYS A 26 15.56 3.28 17.81
N SER A 27 15.42 3.91 16.65
CA SER A 27 14.23 3.82 15.79
C SER A 27 13.99 2.38 15.30
N TYR A 28 15.06 1.63 14.98
CA TYR A 28 14.95 0.23 14.58
C TYR A 28 14.42 -0.65 15.71
N VAL A 29 14.93 -0.53 16.91
CA VAL A 29 14.48 -1.34 18.06
C VAL A 29 13.05 -1.00 18.43
N THR A 30 12.76 0.28 18.59
CA THR A 30 11.41 0.73 18.98
C THR A 30 10.37 0.36 17.93
N GLY A 31 10.68 0.53 16.64
CA GLY A 31 9.80 0.14 15.55
C GLY A 31 9.58 -1.38 15.47
N LEU A 32 10.59 -2.19 15.80
CA LEU A 32 10.46 -3.65 15.87
C LEU A 32 9.46 -4.05 16.96
N TYR A 33 9.62 -3.54 18.17
CA TYR A 33 8.69 -3.79 19.28
C TYR A 33 7.28 -3.31 18.97
N PHE A 34 7.17 -2.11 18.37
CA PHE A 34 5.88 -1.54 17.98
C PHE A 34 5.16 -2.41 16.92
N THR A 35 5.92 -2.89 15.93
CA THR A 35 5.39 -3.79 14.89
C THR A 35 4.91 -5.10 15.48
N ILE A 36 5.68 -5.71 16.39
CA ILE A 36 5.31 -6.96 17.06
C ILE A 36 4.06 -6.76 17.92
N ALA A 37 4.04 -5.72 18.77
CA ALA A 37 2.93 -5.46 19.67
C ALA A 37 1.61 -5.19 18.91
N ILE A 38 1.64 -4.35 17.89
CA ILE A 38 0.46 -4.07 17.05
C ILE A 38 0.04 -5.31 16.29
N SER A 39 0.97 -6.09 15.74
CA SER A 39 0.63 -7.31 14.99
C SER A 39 -0.04 -8.35 15.89
N ILE A 40 0.44 -8.54 17.11
CA ILE A 40 -0.17 -9.43 18.10
C ILE A 40 -1.58 -8.93 18.46
N LEU A 41 -1.72 -7.65 18.78
CA LEU A 41 -3.01 -7.06 19.13
C LEU A 41 -4.03 -7.23 17.99
N LEU A 42 -3.66 -6.87 16.77
CA LEU A 42 -4.54 -6.99 15.60
C LEU A 42 -4.85 -8.46 15.27
N SER A 43 -3.87 -9.36 15.39
CA SER A 43 -4.08 -10.78 15.17
C SER A 43 -5.10 -11.35 16.16
N ILE A 44 -4.95 -11.06 17.46
CA ILE A 44 -5.90 -11.53 18.49
C ILE A 44 -7.29 -10.95 18.25
N LEU A 45 -7.40 -9.64 18.03
CA LEU A 45 -8.69 -9.00 17.75
C LEU A 45 -9.36 -9.60 16.51
N SER A 46 -8.61 -9.75 15.43
CA SER A 46 -9.14 -10.29 14.18
C SER A 46 -9.58 -11.76 14.33
N LEU A 47 -8.85 -12.58 15.10
CA LEU A 47 -9.21 -13.96 15.37
C LEU A 47 -10.50 -14.08 16.20
N ILE A 48 -10.72 -13.18 17.15
CA ILE A 48 -11.96 -13.14 17.94
C ILE A 48 -13.16 -12.81 17.03
N PHE A 49 -12.98 -11.87 16.10
CA PHE A 49 -14.06 -11.36 15.27
C PHE A 49 -14.22 -12.05 13.91
N VAL A 50 -13.37 -13.01 13.53
CA VAL A 50 -13.44 -13.66 12.21
C VAL A 50 -14.78 -14.36 11.95
N GLY A 51 -15.31 -15.07 12.94
CA GLY A 51 -16.61 -15.73 12.85
C GLY A 51 -17.78 -14.75 12.70
N PRO A 52 -17.97 -13.81 13.63
CA PRO A 52 -18.96 -12.74 13.52
C PRO A 52 -18.84 -11.95 12.20
N LEU A 53 -17.63 -11.64 11.74
CA LEU A 53 -17.39 -10.93 10.49
C LEU A 53 -17.94 -11.71 9.28
N LEU A 54 -17.64 -13.00 9.19
CA LEU A 54 -18.13 -13.87 8.11
C LEU A 54 -19.67 -14.00 8.14
N GLN A 55 -20.28 -14.00 9.31
CA GLN A 55 -21.74 -14.01 9.46
C GLN A 55 -22.36 -12.68 8.96
N VAL A 56 -21.81 -11.55 9.36
CA VAL A 56 -22.24 -10.21 8.87
C VAL A 56 -22.08 -10.10 7.36
N MET A 57 -21.04 -10.70 6.79
CA MET A 57 -20.83 -10.76 5.34
C MET A 57 -21.75 -11.76 4.63
N GLN A 58 -22.64 -12.44 5.36
CA GLN A 58 -23.57 -13.43 4.82
C GLN A 58 -22.86 -14.53 3.99
N THR A 59 -21.70 -14.99 4.49
CA THR A 59 -20.92 -16.03 3.82
C THR A 59 -21.73 -17.32 3.74
N PRO A 60 -21.90 -17.93 2.54
CA PRO A 60 -22.66 -19.16 2.37
C PRO A 60 -22.14 -20.28 3.27
N SER A 61 -23.05 -21.06 3.86
CA SER A 61 -22.72 -22.13 4.81
C SER A 61 -21.76 -23.17 4.24
N GLN A 62 -21.85 -23.43 2.94
CA GLN A 62 -21.00 -24.41 2.22
C GLN A 62 -19.51 -24.05 2.24
N ILE A 63 -19.16 -22.76 2.27
CA ILE A 63 -17.77 -22.28 2.25
C ILE A 63 -17.35 -21.64 3.58
N PHE A 64 -18.26 -21.52 4.55
CA PHE A 64 -18.04 -20.79 5.81
C PHE A 64 -16.84 -21.34 6.60
N GLU A 65 -16.79 -22.63 6.85
CA GLU A 65 -15.71 -23.27 7.61
C GLU A 65 -14.35 -23.18 6.87
N GLY A 66 -14.36 -23.32 5.53
CA GLY A 66 -13.16 -23.14 4.73
C GLY A 66 -12.65 -21.71 4.77
N ALA A 67 -13.54 -20.72 4.63
CA ALA A 67 -13.20 -19.31 4.72
C ALA A 67 -12.70 -18.93 6.12
N LYS A 68 -13.35 -19.44 7.17
CA LYS A 68 -12.94 -19.22 8.56
C LYS A 68 -11.54 -19.80 8.82
N THR A 69 -11.28 -21.02 8.38
CA THR A 69 -9.97 -21.67 8.51
C THR A 69 -8.89 -20.86 7.78
N PHE A 70 -9.13 -20.50 6.53
CA PHE A 70 -8.20 -19.68 5.72
C PHE A 70 -7.87 -18.36 6.41
N LEU A 71 -8.91 -17.60 6.77
CA LEU A 71 -8.73 -16.29 7.41
C LEU A 71 -8.06 -16.41 8.78
N SER A 72 -8.44 -17.42 9.59
CA SER A 72 -7.82 -17.63 10.91
C SER A 72 -6.32 -17.88 10.80
N ILE A 73 -5.86 -18.70 9.86
CA ILE A 73 -4.44 -18.96 9.64
C ILE A 73 -3.73 -17.69 9.13
N MET A 74 -4.32 -16.99 8.15
CA MET A 74 -3.73 -15.75 7.60
C MET A 74 -3.64 -14.64 8.65
N LEU A 75 -4.69 -14.45 9.44
CA LEU A 75 -4.73 -13.43 10.51
C LEU A 75 -3.80 -13.81 11.67
N GLY A 76 -3.71 -15.10 12.03
CA GLY A 76 -2.73 -15.59 13.00
C GLY A 76 -1.29 -15.40 12.52
N GLY A 77 -1.03 -15.56 11.21
CA GLY A 77 0.26 -15.35 10.57
C GLY A 77 0.60 -13.89 10.26
N MET A 78 -0.27 -12.93 10.56
CA MET A 78 -0.07 -11.51 10.29
C MET A 78 1.24 -10.97 10.91
N ILE A 79 1.69 -11.54 12.01
CA ILE A 79 2.96 -11.19 12.65
C ILE A 79 4.13 -11.40 11.70
N ALA A 80 4.19 -12.54 11.01
CA ALA A 80 5.24 -12.85 10.04
C ALA A 80 5.21 -11.88 8.85
N THR A 81 4.02 -11.62 8.30
CA THR A 81 3.84 -10.69 7.18
C THR A 81 4.27 -9.26 7.54
N ASN A 82 3.88 -8.78 8.73
CA ASN A 82 4.25 -7.44 9.19
C ASN A 82 5.74 -7.34 9.54
N LEU A 83 6.36 -8.38 10.11
CA LEU A 83 7.79 -8.43 10.34
C LEU A 83 8.59 -8.43 9.04
N TYR A 84 8.15 -9.22 8.04
CA TYR A 84 8.75 -9.18 6.71
C TYR A 84 8.69 -7.76 6.11
N ALA A 85 7.53 -7.13 6.14
CA ALA A 85 7.37 -5.77 5.64
C ALA A 85 8.25 -4.78 6.41
N TYR A 86 8.32 -4.89 7.74
CA TYR A 86 9.15 -4.05 8.59
C TYR A 86 10.64 -4.17 8.27
N LEU A 87 11.18 -5.40 8.19
CA LEU A 87 12.60 -5.64 7.89
C LEU A 87 12.97 -5.23 6.47
N SER A 88 12.09 -5.54 5.50
CA SER A 88 12.25 -5.08 4.11
C SER A 88 12.32 -3.57 4.02
N ASN A 89 11.43 -2.90 4.74
CA ASN A 89 11.39 -1.44 4.78
C ASN A 89 12.59 -0.84 5.52
N ALA A 90 13.11 -1.53 6.54
CA ALA A 90 14.33 -1.12 7.21
C ALA A 90 15.54 -1.10 6.25
N LEU A 91 15.70 -2.15 5.45
CA LEU A 91 16.76 -2.24 4.44
C LEU A 91 16.61 -1.19 3.34
N ARG A 92 15.38 -1.00 2.83
CA ARG A 92 15.09 0.05 1.83
C ARG A 92 15.43 1.45 2.34
N ALA A 93 15.19 1.72 3.64
CA ALA A 93 15.53 3.00 4.25
C ALA A 93 17.03 3.33 4.19
N LEU A 94 17.89 2.31 4.20
CA LEU A 94 19.33 2.43 4.03
C LEU A 94 19.79 2.39 2.56
N GLY A 95 18.85 2.19 1.61
CA GLY A 95 19.13 2.12 0.16
C GLY A 95 19.27 0.70 -0.40
N ASP A 96 19.19 -0.34 0.45
CA ASP A 96 19.18 -1.74 -0.01
C ASP A 96 17.76 -2.17 -0.39
N SER A 97 17.45 -2.10 -1.67
CA SER A 97 16.21 -2.64 -2.24
C SER A 97 16.37 -4.02 -2.88
N LYS A 98 17.62 -4.49 -3.07
CA LYS A 98 17.90 -5.78 -3.69
C LYS A 98 17.65 -6.96 -2.75
N THR A 99 18.13 -6.86 -1.52
CA THR A 99 17.95 -7.93 -0.52
C THR A 99 16.47 -8.23 -0.22
N PRO A 100 15.58 -7.23 0.02
CA PRO A 100 14.15 -7.48 0.12
C PRO A 100 13.53 -8.10 -1.14
N LEU A 101 13.99 -7.71 -2.33
CA LEU A 101 13.50 -8.30 -3.58
C LEU A 101 13.89 -9.78 -3.69
N TYR A 102 15.13 -10.14 -3.39
CA TYR A 102 15.55 -11.55 -3.40
C TYR A 102 14.79 -12.39 -2.36
N ALA A 103 14.56 -11.82 -1.17
CA ALA A 103 13.74 -12.47 -0.16
C ALA A 103 12.31 -12.71 -0.63
N LEU A 104 11.70 -11.72 -1.35
CA LEU A 104 10.37 -11.85 -1.91
C LEU A 104 10.29 -12.93 -2.98
N ILE A 105 11.26 -12.96 -3.90
CA ILE A 105 11.32 -13.97 -4.97
C ILE A 105 11.47 -15.37 -4.36
N ALA A 106 12.39 -15.53 -3.39
CA ALA A 106 12.58 -16.80 -2.68
C ALA A 106 11.31 -17.23 -1.94
N ALA A 107 10.63 -16.29 -1.25
CA ALA A 107 9.37 -16.55 -0.59
C ALA A 107 8.28 -17.02 -1.55
N SER A 108 8.19 -16.39 -2.73
CA SER A 108 7.18 -16.77 -3.73
C SER A 108 7.42 -18.18 -4.29
N ILE A 109 8.68 -18.52 -4.57
CA ILE A 109 9.04 -19.87 -5.02
C ILE A 109 8.75 -20.91 -3.92
N LEU A 110 9.16 -20.63 -2.69
CA LEU A 110 8.90 -21.52 -1.55
C LEU A 110 7.40 -21.66 -1.29
N ASN A 111 6.63 -20.58 -1.39
CA ASN A 111 5.19 -20.62 -1.23
C ASN A 111 4.54 -21.58 -2.24
N ILE A 112 4.87 -21.46 -3.52
CA ILE A 112 4.36 -22.37 -4.58
C ILE A 112 4.72 -23.83 -4.26
N ALA A 113 5.99 -24.08 -3.88
CA ALA A 113 6.45 -25.42 -3.56
C ALA A 113 5.72 -26.01 -2.32
N PHE A 114 5.57 -25.21 -1.29
CA PHE A 114 4.88 -25.64 -0.06
C PHE A 114 3.38 -25.81 -0.26
N GLU A 115 2.73 -24.94 -1.06
CA GLU A 115 1.31 -25.12 -1.41
C GLU A 115 1.10 -26.39 -2.19
N TYR A 116 1.93 -26.65 -3.21
CA TYR A 116 1.89 -27.90 -3.98
C TYR A 116 2.02 -29.12 -3.05
N PHE A 117 3.03 -29.12 -2.18
CA PHE A 117 3.26 -30.21 -1.23
C PHE A 117 2.12 -30.36 -0.22
N ALA A 118 1.65 -29.27 0.37
CA ALA A 118 0.59 -29.30 1.38
C ALA A 118 -0.77 -29.74 0.82
N ILE A 119 -1.10 -29.34 -0.41
CA ILE A 119 -2.38 -29.67 -1.02
C ILE A 119 -2.36 -31.07 -1.64
N LEU A 120 -1.34 -31.42 -2.44
CA LEU A 120 -1.33 -32.65 -3.23
C LEU A 120 -0.76 -33.83 -2.46
N VAL A 121 0.29 -33.63 -1.65
CA VAL A 121 0.95 -34.72 -0.91
C VAL A 121 0.30 -34.92 0.46
N LEU A 122 0.19 -33.84 1.24
CA LEU A 122 -0.37 -33.90 2.60
C LEU A 122 -1.91 -33.85 2.63
N LYS A 123 -2.56 -33.46 1.53
CA LYS A 123 -4.02 -33.34 1.40
C LYS A 123 -4.68 -32.44 2.43
N LEU A 124 -3.97 -31.39 2.88
CA LEU A 124 -4.43 -30.45 3.91
C LEU A 124 -5.42 -29.40 3.38
N GLY A 125 -5.72 -29.41 2.09
CA GLY A 125 -6.69 -28.49 1.46
C GLY A 125 -6.40 -27.01 1.75
N ILE A 126 -7.42 -26.27 2.17
CA ILE A 126 -7.35 -24.82 2.42
C ILE A 126 -6.37 -24.48 3.56
N ALA A 127 -6.34 -25.30 4.62
CA ALA A 127 -5.40 -25.10 5.72
C ALA A 127 -3.94 -25.24 5.26
N GLY A 128 -3.68 -26.19 4.35
CA GLY A 128 -2.36 -26.38 3.73
C GLY A 128 -1.91 -25.18 2.92
N ALA A 129 -2.79 -24.63 2.08
CA ALA A 129 -2.49 -23.45 1.26
C ALA A 129 -2.16 -22.22 2.12
N SER A 130 -3.02 -21.88 3.07
CA SER A 130 -2.80 -20.74 3.97
C SER A 130 -1.58 -20.94 4.87
N GLY A 131 -1.37 -22.15 5.40
CA GLY A 131 -0.18 -22.50 6.20
C GLY A 131 1.12 -22.39 5.42
N ALA A 132 1.14 -22.83 4.15
CA ALA A 132 2.28 -22.70 3.25
C ALA A 132 2.69 -21.22 3.03
N THR A 133 1.69 -20.36 2.85
CA THR A 133 1.94 -18.90 2.72
C THR A 133 2.63 -18.34 3.96
N ILE A 134 2.13 -18.66 5.15
CA ILE A 134 2.73 -18.17 6.40
C ILE A 134 4.13 -18.75 6.62
N LEU A 135 4.33 -20.03 6.31
CA LEU A 135 5.64 -20.67 6.44
C LEU A 135 6.69 -20.00 5.53
N ALA A 136 6.34 -19.72 4.28
CA ALA A 136 7.21 -19.01 3.34
C ALA A 136 7.56 -17.60 3.85
N GLN A 137 6.60 -16.89 4.45
CA GLN A 137 6.84 -15.57 5.08
C GLN A 137 7.79 -15.69 6.29
N ILE A 138 7.62 -16.69 7.16
CA ILE A 138 8.50 -16.92 8.31
C ILE A 138 9.93 -17.16 7.85
N ILE A 139 10.14 -18.00 6.82
CA ILE A 139 11.48 -18.24 6.27
C ILE A 139 12.12 -16.96 5.75
N SER A 140 11.33 -16.11 5.06
CA SER A 140 11.81 -14.81 4.58
C SER A 140 12.18 -13.87 5.72
N VAL A 141 11.40 -13.83 6.79
CA VAL A 141 11.71 -13.06 8.00
C VAL A 141 13.03 -13.53 8.61
N LEU A 142 13.22 -14.84 8.77
CA LEU A 142 14.46 -15.41 9.32
C LEU A 142 15.66 -15.08 8.43
N PHE A 143 15.52 -15.17 7.12
CA PHE A 143 16.56 -14.78 6.17
C PHE A 143 16.92 -13.29 6.30
N LEU A 144 15.92 -12.40 6.34
CA LEU A 144 16.17 -10.95 6.49
C LEU A 144 16.82 -10.62 7.85
N PHE A 145 16.38 -11.25 8.94
CA PHE A 145 17.04 -11.09 10.25
C PHE A 145 18.49 -11.55 10.23
N TRP A 146 18.76 -12.71 9.64
CA TRP A 146 20.12 -13.22 9.50
C TRP A 146 21.00 -12.27 8.66
N HIS A 147 20.45 -11.77 7.54
CA HIS A 147 21.16 -10.83 6.67
C HIS A 147 21.47 -9.52 7.41
N ILE A 148 20.48 -8.93 8.07
CA ILE A 148 20.65 -7.69 8.85
C ILE A 148 21.71 -7.87 9.94
N LYS A 149 21.64 -8.95 10.69
CA LYS A 149 22.60 -9.22 11.78
C LYS A 149 24.05 -9.35 11.29
N ARG A 150 24.25 -9.89 10.07
CA ARG A 150 25.60 -10.15 9.54
C ARG A 150 26.15 -9.08 8.63
N LYS A 151 25.28 -8.40 7.88
CA LYS A 151 25.68 -7.57 6.73
C LYS A 151 25.37 -6.08 6.89
N VAL A 152 24.61 -5.67 7.92
CA VAL A 152 24.13 -4.28 8.07
C VAL A 152 24.64 -3.70 9.38
N PRO A 153 25.80 -3.01 9.38
CA PRO A 153 26.39 -2.43 10.60
C PRO A 153 25.47 -1.44 11.32
N GLU A 154 24.68 -0.68 10.58
CA GLU A 154 23.74 0.33 11.08
C GLU A 154 22.64 -0.28 11.98
N PHE A 155 22.36 -1.57 11.83
CA PHE A 155 21.39 -2.30 12.63
C PHE A 155 22.05 -3.30 13.61
N GLN A 156 23.37 -3.25 13.77
CA GLN A 156 24.04 -3.99 14.84
C GLN A 156 23.84 -3.27 16.18
N ILE A 157 22.99 -3.85 17.01
CA ILE A 157 22.49 -3.22 18.22
C ILE A 157 23.24 -3.81 19.44
N SER A 158 23.87 -2.94 20.22
CA SER A 158 24.42 -3.31 21.52
C SER A 158 23.33 -3.63 22.55
N LYS A 159 23.60 -4.49 23.51
CA LYS A 159 22.62 -4.92 24.53
C LYS A 159 21.93 -3.75 25.24
N ASN A 160 22.60 -2.64 25.43
CA ASN A 160 22.07 -1.46 26.12
C ASN A 160 21.02 -0.69 25.31
N LEU A 161 20.98 -0.85 23.99
CA LEU A 161 20.03 -0.16 23.10
C LEU A 161 18.71 -0.92 22.90
N TRP A 162 18.58 -2.13 23.44
CA TRP A 162 17.31 -2.89 23.42
C TRP A 162 16.27 -2.35 24.41
N ARG A 163 16.56 -1.25 25.09
CA ARG A 163 15.59 -0.58 25.97
C ARG A 163 14.64 0.29 25.16
N LEU A 164 13.35 0.22 25.51
CA LEU A 164 12.33 1.07 24.92
C LEU A 164 12.56 2.53 25.34
N ASP A 165 12.67 3.41 24.36
CA ASP A 165 12.75 4.86 24.57
C ASP A 165 11.33 5.46 24.40
N ARG A 166 10.81 6.07 25.47
CA ARG A 166 9.47 6.67 25.48
C ARG A 166 9.33 7.75 24.41
N ALA A 167 10.36 8.54 24.17
CA ALA A 167 10.35 9.59 23.16
C ALA A 167 10.18 9.00 21.74
N GLU A 168 10.89 7.90 21.47
CA GLU A 168 10.77 7.17 20.20
C GLU A 168 9.39 6.52 20.05
N ILE A 169 8.80 5.96 21.11
CA ILE A 169 7.44 5.40 21.07
C ILE A 169 6.43 6.48 20.68
N VAL A 170 6.48 7.64 21.37
CA VAL A 170 5.58 8.77 21.08
C VAL A 170 5.79 9.29 19.67
N HIS A 171 7.05 9.36 19.20
CA HIS A 171 7.36 9.77 17.84
C HIS A 171 6.75 8.83 16.81
N HIS A 172 6.93 7.52 16.99
CA HIS A 172 6.34 6.50 16.12
C HIS A 172 4.81 6.52 16.14
N ALA A 173 4.19 6.67 17.31
CA ALA A 173 2.74 6.77 17.43
C ALA A 173 2.19 8.02 16.74
N ARG A 174 2.84 9.19 16.93
CA ARG A 174 2.43 10.47 16.31
C ARG A 174 2.43 10.42 14.77
N LEU A 175 3.32 9.64 14.17
CA LEU A 175 3.37 9.47 12.72
C LEU A 175 2.47 8.32 12.24
N GLY A 176 2.44 7.19 12.96
CA GLY A 176 1.75 5.96 12.54
C GLY A 176 0.23 6.02 12.68
N ILE A 177 -0.26 6.59 13.77
CA ILE A 177 -1.70 6.66 14.02
C ILE A 177 -2.44 7.42 12.90
N PRO A 178 -2.01 8.63 12.47
CA PRO A 178 -2.67 9.33 11.37
C PRO A 178 -2.63 8.56 10.05
N MET A 179 -1.54 7.83 9.77
CA MET A 179 -1.43 7.00 8.55
C MET A 179 -2.35 5.78 8.61
N GLY A 180 -2.53 5.18 9.79
CA GLY A 180 -3.52 4.12 10.01
C GLY A 180 -4.93 4.60 9.73
N PHE A 181 -5.30 5.75 10.28
CA PHE A 181 -6.58 6.39 9.99
C PHE A 181 -6.75 6.70 8.50
N GLN A 182 -5.72 7.23 7.83
CA GLN A 182 -5.76 7.48 6.39
C GLN A 182 -6.10 6.22 5.59
N SER A 183 -5.44 5.10 5.89
CA SER A 183 -5.70 3.83 5.19
C SER A 183 -7.11 3.31 5.44
N SER A 184 -7.61 3.44 6.68
CA SER A 184 -8.99 3.06 7.03
C SER A 184 -10.02 3.95 6.30
N ILE A 185 -9.78 5.24 6.21
CA ILE A 185 -10.63 6.21 5.52
C ILE A 185 -10.73 5.87 4.03
N ILE A 186 -9.59 5.54 3.39
CA ILE A 186 -9.55 5.14 1.97
C ILE A 186 -10.32 3.82 1.77
N ALA A 187 -10.17 2.85 2.69
CA ALA A 187 -10.90 1.59 2.64
C ALA A 187 -12.43 1.80 2.76
N ILE A 188 -12.89 2.66 3.67
CA ILE A 188 -14.31 3.03 3.81
C ILE A 188 -14.83 3.63 2.50
N GLY A 189 -14.05 4.52 1.87
CA GLY A 189 -14.40 5.08 0.57
C GLY A 189 -14.56 4.02 -0.52
N SER A 190 -13.71 3.00 -0.53
CA SER A 190 -13.81 1.88 -1.48
C SER A 190 -15.04 1.00 -1.22
N ILE A 191 -15.39 0.77 0.05
CA ILE A 191 -16.61 0.05 0.44
C ILE A 191 -17.85 0.84 -0.02
N THR A 192 -17.86 2.15 0.13
CA THR A 192 -18.99 3.00 -0.33
C THR A 192 -19.20 2.87 -1.84
N LEU A 193 -18.12 2.87 -2.62
CA LEU A 193 -18.20 2.63 -4.07
C LEU A 193 -18.74 1.23 -4.37
N GLN A 194 -18.27 0.19 -3.66
CA GLN A 194 -18.75 -1.17 -3.85
C GLN A 194 -20.24 -1.30 -3.56
N VAL A 195 -20.74 -0.68 -2.50
CA VAL A 195 -22.17 -0.64 -2.17
C VAL A 195 -22.98 0.05 -3.28
N ALA A 196 -22.45 1.15 -3.84
CA ALA A 196 -23.09 1.83 -4.96
C ALA A 196 -23.20 0.93 -6.20
N LEU A 197 -22.12 0.21 -6.53
CA LEU A 197 -22.09 -0.72 -7.67
C LEU A 197 -22.99 -1.93 -7.46
N ASN A 198 -23.13 -2.44 -6.24
CA ASN A 198 -24.05 -3.53 -5.93
C ASN A 198 -25.51 -3.17 -6.26
N LYS A 199 -25.92 -1.89 -6.12
CA LYS A 199 -27.25 -1.41 -6.50
C LYS A 199 -27.47 -1.35 -8.02
N MET A 200 -26.40 -1.34 -8.82
CA MET A 200 -26.47 -1.35 -10.28
C MET A 200 -26.59 -2.76 -10.87
N GLY A 201 -26.58 -3.80 -10.04
CA GLY A 201 -26.79 -5.18 -10.43
C GLY A 201 -25.52 -5.98 -10.70
N THR A 202 -25.72 -7.24 -11.08
CA THR A 202 -24.64 -8.25 -11.18
C THR A 202 -23.57 -7.91 -12.21
N ASN A 203 -23.95 -7.31 -13.34
CA ASN A 203 -23.01 -6.92 -14.39
C ASN A 203 -22.03 -5.83 -13.90
N ALA A 204 -22.50 -4.85 -13.12
CA ALA A 204 -21.64 -3.81 -12.53
C ALA A 204 -20.65 -4.40 -11.52
N VAL A 205 -21.11 -5.36 -10.71
CA VAL A 205 -20.23 -6.06 -9.74
C VAL A 205 -19.19 -6.91 -10.46
N ALA A 206 -19.58 -7.67 -11.48
CA ALA A 206 -18.66 -8.46 -12.30
C ALA A 206 -17.63 -7.56 -13.01
N THR A 207 -18.07 -6.45 -13.59
CA THR A 207 -17.21 -5.43 -14.19
C THR A 207 -16.20 -4.93 -13.16
N GLN A 208 -16.64 -4.51 -11.98
CA GLN A 208 -15.76 -3.98 -10.94
C GLN A 208 -14.68 -5.00 -10.50
N ALA A 209 -15.04 -6.28 -10.42
CA ALA A 209 -14.08 -7.33 -10.06
C ALA A 209 -12.96 -7.45 -11.11
N ILE A 210 -13.28 -7.31 -12.40
CA ILE A 210 -12.33 -7.37 -13.52
C ILE A 210 -11.47 -6.10 -13.54
N VAL A 211 -12.11 -4.93 -13.59
CA VAL A 211 -11.39 -3.67 -13.74
C VAL A 211 -10.47 -3.38 -12.56
N SER A 212 -10.85 -3.80 -11.34
CA SER A 212 -9.99 -3.65 -10.16
C SER A 212 -8.68 -4.44 -10.28
N LYS A 213 -8.68 -5.61 -10.93
CA LYS A 213 -7.46 -6.38 -11.19
C LYS A 213 -6.57 -5.67 -12.21
N ILE A 214 -7.16 -5.10 -13.24
CA ILE A 214 -6.43 -4.36 -14.27
C ILE A 214 -5.88 -3.04 -13.72
N ASP A 215 -6.66 -2.33 -12.89
CA ASP A 215 -6.21 -1.13 -12.18
C ASP A 215 -4.94 -1.40 -11.34
N GLN A 216 -4.82 -2.58 -10.73
CA GLN A 216 -3.62 -2.95 -9.98
C GLN A 216 -2.36 -2.92 -10.85
N PHE A 217 -2.44 -3.40 -12.11
CA PHE A 217 -1.30 -3.31 -13.05
C PHE A 217 -0.94 -1.86 -13.39
N ALA A 218 -1.94 -0.99 -13.55
CA ALA A 218 -1.71 0.44 -13.74
C ALA A 218 -1.03 1.08 -12.53
N MET A 219 -1.50 0.74 -11.32
CA MET A 219 -1.11 1.39 -10.06
C MET A 219 0.23 0.93 -9.50
N LEU A 220 0.62 -0.34 -9.70
CA LEU A 220 1.85 -0.92 -9.13
C LEU A 220 3.11 -0.11 -9.44
N PRO A 221 3.40 0.31 -10.70
CA PRO A 221 4.56 1.15 -10.98
C PRO A 221 4.46 2.54 -10.32
N MET A 222 3.27 3.15 -10.29
CA MET A 222 3.06 4.47 -9.67
C MET A 222 3.32 4.42 -8.15
N ILE A 223 2.83 3.37 -7.47
CA ILE A 223 3.06 3.11 -6.04
C ILE A 223 4.55 2.88 -5.79
N SER A 224 5.21 2.08 -6.64
CA SER A 224 6.64 1.78 -6.53
C SER A 224 7.51 3.02 -6.68
N ILE A 225 7.21 3.88 -7.66
CA ILE A 225 7.88 5.18 -7.86
C ILE A 225 7.61 6.09 -6.66
N GLY A 226 6.39 6.12 -6.15
CA GLY A 226 6.04 6.86 -4.94
C GLY A 226 6.85 6.41 -3.72
N LEU A 227 6.96 5.10 -3.49
CA LEU A 227 7.75 4.54 -2.39
C LEU A 227 9.25 4.85 -2.53
N ALA A 228 9.78 4.72 -3.74
CA ALA A 228 11.17 5.12 -4.05
C ALA A 228 11.39 6.61 -3.75
N MET A 229 10.44 7.47 -4.16
CA MET A 229 10.52 8.91 -3.91
C MET A 229 10.38 9.26 -2.42
N ALA A 230 9.57 8.50 -1.65
CA ALA A 230 9.47 8.67 -0.21
C ALA A 230 10.83 8.43 0.47
N THR A 231 11.52 7.34 0.12
CA THR A 231 12.84 7.00 0.66
C THR A 231 13.91 7.99 0.19
N PHE A 232 13.98 8.26 -1.10
CA PHE A 232 14.93 9.20 -1.69
C PHE A 232 14.76 10.61 -1.11
N GLY A 233 13.51 11.09 -1.02
CA GLY A 233 13.18 12.38 -0.43
C GLY A 233 13.59 12.46 1.04
N ALA A 234 13.28 11.41 1.82
CA ALA A 234 13.64 11.33 3.23
C ALA A 234 15.16 11.39 3.47
N GLN A 235 15.94 10.58 2.73
CA GLN A 235 17.41 10.57 2.83
C GLN A 235 18.02 11.94 2.47
N ASN A 236 17.60 12.52 1.33
CA ASN A 236 18.12 13.81 0.91
C ASN A 236 17.65 14.97 1.81
N TYR A 237 16.48 14.84 2.44
CA TYR A 237 16.02 15.81 3.44
C TYR A 237 16.88 15.77 4.70
N GLY A 238 17.19 14.58 5.23
CA GLY A 238 18.12 14.40 6.34
C GLY A 238 19.52 14.94 6.04
N ALA A 239 19.99 14.76 4.80
CA ALA A 239 21.25 15.28 4.30
C ALA A 239 21.21 16.77 3.88
N LYS A 240 20.08 17.47 4.04
CA LYS A 240 19.85 18.87 3.63
C LYS A 240 20.07 19.13 2.12
N GLN A 241 19.96 18.08 1.30
CA GLN A 241 20.19 18.14 -0.16
C GLN A 241 18.88 18.47 -0.92
N TYR A 242 18.32 19.64 -0.68
CA TYR A 242 17.01 20.07 -1.19
C TYR A 242 16.92 20.10 -2.73
N LYS A 243 18.02 20.49 -3.41
CA LYS A 243 18.10 20.49 -4.89
C LYS A 243 17.86 19.10 -5.46
N ARG A 244 18.44 18.09 -4.83
CA ARG A 244 18.26 16.69 -5.26
C ARG A 244 16.81 16.22 -5.08
N ILE A 245 16.13 16.65 -4.01
CA ILE A 245 14.70 16.32 -3.79
C ILE A 245 13.86 16.87 -4.94
N ASN A 246 14.06 18.14 -5.32
CA ASN A 246 13.33 18.77 -6.42
C ASN A 246 13.59 18.08 -7.76
N GLN A 247 14.84 17.75 -8.06
CA GLN A 247 15.20 17.01 -9.29
C GLN A 247 14.60 15.61 -9.30
N GLY A 248 14.69 14.89 -8.17
CA GLY A 248 14.11 13.55 -8.01
C GLY A 248 12.60 13.55 -8.18
N LEU A 249 11.92 14.52 -7.56
CA LEU A 249 10.46 14.66 -7.68
C LEU A 249 10.03 14.93 -9.12
N THR A 250 10.71 15.83 -9.83
CA THR A 250 10.39 16.10 -11.24
C THR A 250 10.55 14.85 -12.08
N ARG A 251 11.67 14.12 -11.95
CA ARG A 251 11.91 12.89 -12.71
C ARG A 251 10.90 11.80 -12.35
N ALA A 252 10.59 11.62 -11.07
CA ALA A 252 9.60 10.66 -10.61
C ALA A 252 8.20 10.96 -11.18
N LEU A 253 7.79 12.23 -11.19
CA LEU A 253 6.54 12.67 -11.80
C LEU A 253 6.52 12.39 -13.30
N THR A 254 7.60 12.75 -14.02
CA THR A 254 7.69 12.49 -15.47
C THR A 254 7.54 11.01 -15.80
N ILE A 255 8.23 10.13 -15.06
CA ILE A 255 8.16 8.67 -15.28
C ILE A 255 6.76 8.13 -14.94
N ALA A 256 6.21 8.53 -13.78
CA ALA A 256 4.91 8.02 -13.32
C ALA A 256 3.75 8.49 -14.21
N VAL A 257 3.76 9.77 -14.62
CA VAL A 257 2.77 10.32 -15.54
C VAL A 257 2.93 9.73 -16.94
N GLY A 258 4.17 9.60 -17.44
CA GLY A 258 4.44 8.94 -18.72
C GLY A 258 3.91 7.51 -18.74
N TRP A 259 4.20 6.71 -17.70
CA TRP A 259 3.63 5.37 -17.54
C TRP A 259 2.10 5.39 -17.57
N SER A 260 1.48 6.29 -16.78
CA SER A 260 0.02 6.35 -16.67
C SER A 260 -0.66 6.66 -17.98
N ILE A 261 -0.11 7.56 -18.78
CA ILE A 261 -0.62 7.93 -20.11
C ILE A 261 -0.47 6.74 -21.08
N ILE A 262 0.72 6.13 -21.14
CA ILE A 262 0.99 4.97 -22.00
C ILE A 262 0.04 3.83 -21.64
N PHE A 263 -0.08 3.50 -20.36
CA PHE A 263 -0.96 2.42 -19.92
C PHE A 263 -2.43 2.73 -20.22
N ALA A 264 -2.90 3.97 -20.01
CA ALA A 264 -4.25 4.39 -20.34
C ALA A 264 -4.55 4.24 -21.84
N ILE A 265 -3.61 4.61 -22.70
CA ILE A 265 -3.76 4.45 -24.16
C ILE A 265 -3.84 2.96 -24.52
N ILE A 266 -2.90 2.14 -24.03
CA ILE A 266 -2.89 0.69 -24.28
C ILE A 266 -4.20 0.05 -23.79
N LEU A 267 -4.62 0.41 -22.58
CA LEU A 267 -5.84 -0.14 -21.98
C LEU A 267 -7.08 0.20 -22.79
N ASN A 268 -7.22 1.44 -23.26
CA ASN A 268 -8.38 1.84 -24.07
C ASN A 268 -8.36 1.22 -25.46
N LEU A 269 -7.20 1.09 -26.10
CA LEU A 269 -7.09 0.44 -27.42
C LEU A 269 -7.30 -1.08 -27.35
N ALA A 270 -6.88 -1.71 -26.26
CA ALA A 270 -6.92 -3.15 -26.09
C ALA A 270 -7.95 -3.62 -25.03
N HIS A 271 -8.93 -2.77 -24.68
CA HIS A 271 -9.90 -3.04 -23.61
C HIS A 271 -10.61 -4.39 -23.75
N PHE A 272 -10.94 -4.78 -24.97
CA PHE A 272 -11.57 -6.06 -25.27
C PHE A 272 -10.72 -7.23 -24.80
N TYR A 273 -9.43 -7.26 -25.15
CA TYR A 273 -8.52 -8.34 -24.77
C TYR A 273 -8.29 -8.39 -23.27
N PHE A 274 -8.13 -7.24 -22.63
CA PHE A 274 -7.97 -7.17 -21.17
C PHE A 274 -9.20 -7.70 -20.44
N THR A 275 -10.39 -7.39 -20.90
CA THR A 275 -11.64 -7.85 -20.28
C THR A 275 -11.87 -9.33 -20.54
N THR A 276 -11.70 -9.78 -21.79
CA THR A 276 -11.95 -11.19 -22.18
C THR A 276 -10.92 -12.16 -21.65
N ALA A 277 -9.78 -11.69 -21.11
CA ALA A 277 -8.85 -12.53 -20.35
C ALA A 277 -9.47 -13.06 -19.03
N PHE A 278 -10.54 -12.44 -18.53
CA PHE A 278 -11.20 -12.82 -17.27
C PHE A 278 -12.63 -13.34 -17.45
N ILE A 279 -13.24 -13.12 -18.62
CA ILE A 279 -14.65 -13.42 -18.86
C ILE A 279 -14.86 -13.85 -20.31
N SER A 280 -15.92 -14.63 -20.55
CA SER A 280 -16.28 -15.05 -21.90
C SER A 280 -16.69 -13.85 -22.77
N SER A 281 -16.27 -13.88 -24.04
CA SER A 281 -16.63 -12.86 -25.05
C SER A 281 -18.14 -12.74 -25.29
N SER A 282 -18.95 -13.70 -24.85
CA SER A 282 -20.41 -13.66 -24.92
C SER A 282 -21.05 -12.67 -23.92
N GLN A 283 -20.32 -12.23 -22.88
CA GLN A 283 -20.85 -11.30 -21.88
C GLN A 283 -20.66 -9.83 -22.32
N THR A 284 -21.35 -9.45 -23.38
CA THR A 284 -21.19 -8.15 -24.04
C THR A 284 -21.47 -6.97 -23.11
N ALA A 285 -22.47 -7.07 -22.22
CA ALA A 285 -22.77 -6.01 -21.24
C ALA A 285 -21.61 -5.71 -20.29
N VAL A 286 -20.90 -6.73 -19.80
CA VAL A 286 -19.73 -6.53 -18.91
C VAL A 286 -18.56 -5.95 -19.70
N ILE A 287 -18.37 -6.35 -20.95
CA ILE A 287 -17.31 -5.82 -21.82
C ILE A 287 -17.56 -4.33 -22.10
N GLU A 288 -18.80 -3.95 -22.42
CA GLU A 288 -19.17 -2.56 -22.66
C GLU A 288 -18.99 -1.69 -21.41
N MET A 289 -19.46 -2.16 -20.25
CA MET A 289 -19.28 -1.48 -18.97
C MET A 289 -17.79 -1.34 -18.60
N SER A 290 -16.98 -2.36 -18.89
CA SER A 290 -15.53 -2.32 -18.66
C SER A 290 -14.84 -1.29 -19.57
N SER A 291 -15.20 -1.27 -20.86
CA SER A 291 -14.70 -0.28 -21.82
C SER A 291 -15.00 1.14 -21.36
N HIS A 292 -16.24 1.37 -20.92
CA HIS A 292 -16.65 2.66 -20.39
C HIS A 292 -15.87 3.05 -19.10
N TYR A 293 -15.66 2.09 -18.22
CA TYR A 293 -14.81 2.30 -17.03
C TYR A 293 -13.39 2.70 -17.41
N TYR A 294 -12.75 1.99 -18.34
CA TYR A 294 -11.38 2.30 -18.76
C TYR A 294 -11.27 3.68 -19.42
N LEU A 295 -12.28 4.07 -20.19
CA LEU A 295 -12.32 5.41 -20.76
C LEU A 295 -12.39 6.48 -19.67
N VAL A 296 -13.30 6.35 -18.71
CA VAL A 296 -13.51 7.33 -17.64
C VAL A 296 -12.33 7.34 -16.68
N ASN A 297 -11.97 6.20 -16.09
CA ASN A 297 -10.91 6.14 -15.06
C ASN A 297 -9.53 6.25 -15.69
N GLY A 298 -9.28 5.59 -16.82
CA GLY A 298 -8.01 5.64 -17.54
C GLY A 298 -7.60 7.06 -17.95
N SER A 299 -8.57 7.88 -18.39
CA SER A 299 -8.33 9.30 -18.72
C SER A 299 -7.79 10.12 -17.55
N PHE A 300 -7.94 9.66 -16.30
CA PHE A 300 -7.47 10.33 -15.09
C PHE A 300 -6.29 9.63 -14.40
N TYR A 301 -5.71 8.56 -14.97
CA TYR A 301 -4.56 7.88 -14.34
C TYR A 301 -3.34 8.80 -14.17
N TRP A 302 -3.15 9.80 -15.02
CA TRP A 302 -2.09 10.79 -14.83
C TRP A 302 -2.26 11.57 -13.52
N LEU A 303 -3.50 11.84 -13.13
CA LEU A 303 -3.81 12.50 -11.86
C LEU A 303 -3.50 11.58 -10.67
N LEU A 304 -3.83 10.29 -10.80
CA LEU A 304 -3.50 9.26 -9.83
C LEU A 304 -1.99 9.09 -9.67
N ALA A 305 -1.22 9.15 -10.75
CA ALA A 305 0.24 9.14 -10.71
C ALA A 305 0.81 10.34 -9.92
N ILE A 306 0.30 11.55 -10.18
CA ILE A 306 0.67 12.75 -9.41
C ILE A 306 0.34 12.54 -7.93
N LEU A 307 -0.84 12.01 -7.62
CA LEU A 307 -1.29 11.74 -6.26
C LEU A 307 -0.32 10.80 -5.52
N PHE A 308 0.02 9.65 -6.10
CA PHE A 308 0.93 8.69 -5.45
C PHE A 308 2.32 9.27 -5.21
N VAL A 309 2.90 9.92 -6.21
CA VAL A 309 4.27 10.47 -6.10
C VAL A 309 4.34 11.63 -5.11
N THR A 310 3.43 12.59 -5.20
CA THR A 310 3.45 13.78 -4.31
C THR A 310 3.09 13.42 -2.88
N ARG A 311 2.08 12.56 -2.67
CA ARG A 311 1.69 12.06 -1.33
C ARG A 311 2.86 11.36 -0.66
N SER A 312 3.48 10.41 -1.35
CA SER A 312 4.62 9.65 -0.83
C SER A 312 5.82 10.55 -0.53
N THR A 313 6.09 11.55 -1.39
CA THR A 313 7.15 12.54 -1.15
C THR A 313 6.87 13.34 0.13
N ILE A 314 5.68 13.93 0.27
CA ILE A 314 5.30 14.71 1.45
C ILE A 314 5.37 13.85 2.73
N GLN A 315 4.94 12.61 2.64
CA GLN A 315 5.07 11.66 3.73
C GLN A 315 6.54 11.36 4.05
N GLY A 316 7.38 11.16 3.03
CA GLY A 316 8.83 10.94 3.19
C GLY A 316 9.54 12.08 3.93
N LEU A 317 9.05 13.30 3.76
CA LEU A 317 9.54 14.48 4.47
C LEU A 317 9.02 14.62 5.92
N GLY A 318 8.32 13.62 6.44
CA GLY A 318 7.84 13.58 7.82
C GLY A 318 6.48 14.24 8.05
N ASN A 319 5.79 14.70 7.02
CA ASN A 319 4.47 15.29 7.16
C ASN A 319 3.37 14.24 7.00
N ALA A 320 2.74 13.81 8.10
CA ALA A 320 1.62 12.89 8.10
C ALA A 320 0.25 13.59 8.02
N LYS A 321 0.17 14.89 8.39
CA LYS A 321 -1.10 15.62 8.45
C LYS A 321 -1.73 15.85 7.08
N ILE A 322 -0.93 16.28 6.12
CA ILE A 322 -1.41 16.57 4.75
C ILE A 322 -1.95 15.29 4.07
N PRO A 323 -1.21 14.17 4.04
CA PRO A 323 -1.74 12.90 3.51
C PRO A 323 -3.03 12.42 4.18
N THR A 324 -3.16 12.61 5.49
CA THR A 324 -4.40 12.27 6.21
C THR A 324 -5.57 13.15 5.75
N LEU A 325 -5.34 14.47 5.62
CA LEU A 325 -6.34 15.39 5.08
C LEU A 325 -6.75 15.01 3.65
N CYS A 326 -5.79 14.59 2.82
CA CYS A 326 -6.08 14.07 1.48
C CYS A 326 -6.97 12.82 1.53
N GLY A 327 -6.76 11.92 2.50
CA GLY A 327 -7.63 10.76 2.71
C GLY A 327 -9.08 11.15 2.99
N PHE A 328 -9.31 12.15 3.82
CA PHE A 328 -10.67 12.70 4.02
C PHE A 328 -11.25 13.28 2.74
N ALA A 329 -10.50 14.09 2.00
CA ALA A 329 -10.95 14.64 0.73
C ALA A 329 -11.33 13.53 -0.26
N GLU A 330 -10.53 12.46 -0.36
CA GLU A 330 -10.84 11.28 -1.18
C GLU A 330 -12.14 10.61 -0.74
N LEU A 331 -12.34 10.41 0.56
CA LEU A 331 -13.56 9.80 1.09
C LEU A 331 -14.79 10.63 0.74
N PHE A 332 -14.78 11.93 1.06
CA PHE A 332 -15.94 12.79 0.81
C PHE A 332 -16.28 12.91 -0.67
N MET A 333 -15.27 13.10 -1.53
CA MET A 333 -15.49 13.18 -2.98
C MET A 333 -15.99 11.85 -3.54
N ARG A 334 -15.38 10.73 -3.14
CA ARG A 334 -15.81 9.40 -3.61
C ARG A 334 -17.21 9.07 -3.15
N ALA A 335 -17.49 9.21 -1.85
CA ALA A 335 -18.80 8.91 -1.30
C ALA A 335 -19.88 9.83 -1.87
N GLY A 336 -19.61 11.14 -1.95
CA GLY A 336 -20.56 12.10 -2.50
C GLY A 336 -20.94 11.80 -3.96
N VAL A 337 -19.94 11.60 -4.81
CA VAL A 337 -20.20 11.28 -6.23
C VAL A 337 -20.85 9.90 -6.40
N ALA A 338 -20.43 8.90 -5.61
CA ALA A 338 -21.06 7.57 -5.66
C ALA A 338 -22.55 7.63 -5.22
N ILE A 339 -22.88 8.38 -4.17
CA ILE A 339 -24.27 8.57 -3.72
C ILE A 339 -25.10 9.27 -4.80
N ILE A 340 -24.59 10.34 -5.39
CA ILE A 340 -25.27 11.04 -6.51
C ILE A 340 -25.50 10.06 -7.66
N GLY A 341 -24.51 9.25 -8.01
CA GLY A 341 -24.64 8.26 -9.07
C GLY A 341 -25.72 7.21 -8.80
N VAL A 342 -25.87 6.78 -7.53
CA VAL A 342 -26.96 5.87 -7.11
C VAL A 342 -28.31 6.55 -7.22
N LEU A 343 -28.44 7.82 -6.80
CA LEU A 343 -29.70 8.57 -6.88
C LEU A 343 -30.14 8.79 -8.34
N LEU A 344 -29.17 8.99 -9.23
CA LEU A 344 -29.42 9.16 -10.67
C LEU A 344 -29.51 7.83 -11.44
N LEU A 345 -29.30 6.69 -10.78
CA LEU A 345 -29.18 5.35 -11.41
C LEU A 345 -28.20 5.36 -12.61
N ASN A 346 -27.11 6.10 -12.49
CA ASN A 346 -26.17 6.34 -13.58
C ASN A 346 -24.80 5.72 -13.28
N TYR A 347 -24.46 4.67 -14.03
CA TYR A 347 -23.18 3.96 -13.89
C TYR A 347 -21.97 4.87 -14.10
N THR A 348 -22.01 5.77 -15.10
CA THR A 348 -20.91 6.70 -15.39
C THR A 348 -20.60 7.60 -14.22
N VAL A 349 -21.63 8.12 -13.54
CA VAL A 349 -21.44 8.96 -12.36
C VAL A 349 -20.82 8.15 -11.22
N ILE A 350 -21.27 6.90 -11.02
CA ILE A 350 -20.70 6.04 -9.96
C ILE A 350 -19.20 5.79 -10.18
N ILE A 351 -18.80 5.40 -11.39
CA ILE A 351 -17.38 5.12 -11.68
C ILE A 351 -16.51 6.38 -11.69
N SER A 352 -17.10 7.56 -11.95
CA SER A 352 -16.42 8.85 -11.85
C SER A 352 -16.07 9.24 -10.42
N SER A 353 -16.57 8.51 -9.42
CA SER A 353 -16.23 8.73 -8.01
C SER A 353 -14.73 8.53 -7.71
N ASN A 354 -14.03 7.64 -8.44
CA ASN A 354 -12.58 7.49 -8.33
C ASN A 354 -11.81 8.72 -8.85
N PRO A 355 -12.01 9.18 -10.10
CA PRO A 355 -11.43 10.43 -10.57
C PRO A 355 -11.75 11.63 -9.68
N ALA A 356 -12.99 11.74 -9.18
CA ALA A 356 -13.37 12.79 -8.25
C ALA A 356 -12.55 12.74 -6.94
N ALA A 357 -12.35 11.54 -6.37
CA ALA A 357 -11.51 11.36 -5.20
C ALA A 357 -10.05 11.78 -5.46
N TRP A 358 -9.49 11.42 -6.61
CA TRP A 358 -8.14 11.81 -7.00
C TRP A 358 -8.01 13.32 -7.20
N LEU A 359 -9.02 13.97 -7.78
CA LEU A 359 -9.08 15.43 -7.88
C LEU A 359 -9.11 16.09 -6.50
N GLY A 360 -9.95 15.58 -5.58
CA GLY A 360 -10.03 16.09 -4.22
C GLY A 360 -8.68 16.01 -3.49
N SER A 361 -7.96 14.90 -3.63
CA SER A 361 -6.65 14.73 -3.02
C SER A 361 -5.58 15.62 -3.66
N THR A 362 -5.52 15.67 -4.98
CA THR A 362 -4.49 16.43 -5.71
C THR A 362 -4.68 17.93 -5.59
N SER A 363 -5.91 18.42 -5.38
CA SER A 363 -6.17 19.83 -5.09
C SER A 363 -5.50 20.32 -3.80
N ILE A 364 -5.21 19.41 -2.86
CA ILE A 364 -4.45 19.68 -1.63
C ILE A 364 -2.95 19.42 -1.85
N LEU A 365 -2.61 18.31 -2.53
CA LEU A 365 -1.22 17.88 -2.71
C LEU A 365 -0.42 18.80 -3.61
N ILE A 366 -0.98 19.25 -4.73
CA ILE A 366 -0.26 20.09 -5.70
C ILE A 366 0.16 21.43 -5.09
N PRO A 367 -0.75 22.24 -4.49
CA PRO A 367 -0.34 23.50 -3.85
C PRO A 367 0.66 23.30 -2.72
N THR A 368 0.50 22.22 -1.93
CA THR A 368 1.43 21.89 -0.85
C THR A 368 2.82 21.56 -1.40
N THR A 369 2.88 20.77 -2.47
CA THR A 369 4.15 20.42 -3.13
C THR A 369 4.83 21.66 -3.72
N ILE A 370 4.08 22.55 -4.36
CA ILE A 370 4.62 23.80 -4.91
C ILE A 370 5.20 24.69 -3.80
N ARG A 371 4.49 24.85 -2.68
CA ARG A 371 4.98 25.61 -1.52
C ARG A 371 6.25 25.00 -0.94
N MET A 372 6.29 23.68 -0.85
CA MET A 372 7.46 22.93 -0.39
C MET A 372 8.67 23.17 -1.29
N ILE A 373 8.51 23.07 -2.61
CA ILE A 373 9.59 23.32 -3.60
C ILE A 373 10.10 24.75 -3.48
N LYS A 374 9.21 25.74 -3.37
CA LYS A 374 9.60 27.16 -3.18
C LYS A 374 10.42 27.35 -1.91
N ARG A 375 10.00 26.74 -0.80
CA ARG A 375 10.72 26.80 0.48
C ARG A 375 12.11 26.15 0.39
N PHE A 376 12.22 25.04 -0.34
CA PHE A 376 13.51 24.38 -0.55
C PHE A 376 14.47 25.24 -1.39
N ARG A 377 13.99 25.98 -2.39
CA ARG A 377 14.81 26.92 -3.15
C ARG A 377 15.31 28.04 -2.26
N GLN A 378 14.46 28.65 -1.45
CA GLN A 378 14.86 29.72 -0.51
C GLN A 378 15.91 29.24 0.49
N ASN A 379 15.78 28.01 1.02
CA ASN A 379 16.77 27.46 1.94
C ASN A 379 18.12 27.12 1.27
N GLN A 380 18.17 27.01 -0.05
CA GLN A 380 19.42 26.82 -0.81
C GLN A 380 20.17 28.12 -1.02
N ASP A 381 19.43 29.23 -1.19
CA ASP A 381 20.01 30.54 -1.41
C ASP A 381 20.59 31.14 -0.12
N LEU A 382 20.25 30.52 1.05
CA LEU A 382 20.72 30.93 2.39
C LEU A 382 21.84 30.02 2.96
N ALA A 383 22.19 28.92 2.27
CA ALA A 383 23.22 27.96 2.67
C ALA A 383 24.43 27.99 1.74
#